data_c3535d2614ab54fbbcb1f7a49b662ae7
#
_entry.id   c3535d2614ab54fbbcb1f7a49b662ae7
#
_cell.length_a   1.000
_cell.length_b   1.000
_cell.length_c   1.000
_cell.angle_alpha   90.00
_cell.angle_beta   90.00
_cell.angle_gamma   90.00
#
_symmetry.space_group_name_H-M   'P 1'
#
loop_
_entity.id
_entity.type
_entity.pdbx_description
1 polymer ?
#
loop_
_entity_poly.entity_id
_entity_poly.type
_entity_poly.pdbx_seq_one_letter_code
_entity_poly.pdbx_strand_id
1 'polypeptide(L)' 'MATIRTMNRKLENILWALGVHHLSWEKNDDGMTVWIYPNTEKVRQIMAWFREANDNRVKGGW' A
#
# COMPACT_ATOMS: atom_id res chain seq x y z
N MET A 1 -4.11 -12.81 -13.07
CA MET A 1 -3.21 -12.62 -11.91
C MET A 1 -3.94 -11.79 -10.84
N ALA A 2 -3.87 -12.22 -9.61
CA ALA A 2 -4.48 -11.47 -8.53
C ALA A 2 -3.71 -10.17 -8.27
N THR A 3 -4.43 -9.13 -7.91
CA THR A 3 -3.84 -7.83 -7.64
C THR A 3 -4.30 -7.31 -6.29
N ILE A 4 -3.53 -6.37 -5.74
CA ILE A 4 -3.84 -5.68 -4.51
C ILE A 4 -3.94 -4.20 -4.84
N ARG A 5 -4.97 -3.53 -4.32
CA ARG A 5 -5.20 -2.11 -4.56
C ARG A 5 -4.97 -1.33 -3.28
N THR A 6 -4.40 -0.15 -3.40
CA THR A 6 -4.24 0.75 -2.26
C THR A 6 -4.42 2.20 -2.71
N MET A 7 -5.00 3.00 -1.84
CA MET A 7 -5.10 4.45 -2.02
C MET A 7 -4.15 5.21 -1.09
N ASN A 8 -3.33 4.49 -0.34
CA ASN A 8 -2.45 5.09 0.65
C ASN A 8 -1.14 5.51 0.01
N ARG A 9 -0.93 6.81 -0.13
CA ARG A 9 0.28 7.36 -0.75
C ARG A 9 1.54 7.03 0.04
N LYS A 10 1.47 7.02 1.37
CA LYS A 10 2.63 6.68 2.19
C LYS A 10 3.07 5.25 1.96
N LEU A 11 2.11 4.33 1.87
CA LEU A 11 2.40 2.94 1.56
C LEU A 11 3.01 2.80 0.17
N GLU A 12 2.47 3.52 -0.80
CA GLU A 12 3.00 3.51 -2.16
C GLU A 12 4.46 3.98 -2.18
N ASN A 13 4.77 5.05 -1.46
CA ASN A 13 6.14 5.55 -1.36
C ASN A 13 7.08 4.54 -0.71
N ILE A 14 6.62 3.85 0.34
CA ILE A 14 7.41 2.83 1.02
C ILE A 14 7.68 1.65 0.09
N LEU A 15 6.66 1.18 -0.61
CA LEU A 15 6.81 0.10 -1.56
C LEU A 15 7.81 0.45 -2.66
N TRP A 16 7.70 1.66 -3.19
CA TRP A 16 8.63 2.14 -4.21
C TRP A 16 10.07 2.16 -3.70
N ALA A 17 10.28 2.67 -2.48
CA ALA A 17 11.60 2.73 -1.87
C ALA A 17 12.20 1.34 -1.64
N LEU A 18 11.35 0.32 -1.43
CA LEU A 18 11.78 -1.07 -1.26
C LEU A 18 11.92 -1.80 -2.59
N GLY A 19 11.79 -1.11 -3.71
CA GLY A 19 11.96 -1.68 -5.03
C GLY A 19 10.71 -2.37 -5.56
N VAL A 20 9.56 -2.14 -4.94
CA VAL A 20 8.29 -2.72 -5.38
C VAL A 20 7.47 -1.63 -6.06
N HIS A 21 7.33 -1.74 -7.38
CA HIS A 21 6.63 -0.74 -8.17
C HIS A 21 5.22 -1.23 -8.50
N HIS A 22 4.26 -0.29 -8.53
CA HIS A 22 2.90 -0.63 -8.93
C HIS A 22 2.85 -1.07 -10.40
N LEU A 23 1.90 -1.92 -10.73
CA LEU A 23 1.68 -2.36 -12.11
C LEU A 23 0.98 -1.28 -12.92
N SER A 24 0.01 -0.62 -12.29
CA SER A 24 -0.77 0.44 -12.91
C SER A 24 -1.44 1.27 -11.83
N TRP A 25 -2.15 2.29 -12.25
CA TRP A 25 -2.94 3.12 -11.34
C TRP A 25 -4.21 3.54 -12.05
N GLU A 26 -5.21 3.92 -11.26
CA GLU A 26 -6.46 4.43 -11.79
C GLU A 26 -7.05 5.43 -10.81
N LYS A 27 -8.03 6.20 -11.24
CA LYS A 27 -8.75 7.10 -10.35
C LYS A 27 -10.11 6.50 -10.04
N ASN A 28 -10.52 6.59 -8.78
CA ASN A 28 -11.86 6.15 -8.40
C ASN A 28 -12.88 7.27 -8.63
N ASP A 29 -14.14 7.02 -8.26
CA ASP A 29 -15.21 7.99 -8.48
C ASP A 29 -15.02 9.29 -7.70
N ASP A 30 -14.27 9.25 -6.61
CA ASP A 30 -13.97 10.42 -5.79
C ASP A 30 -12.75 11.19 -6.30
N GLY A 31 -12.13 10.77 -7.40
CA GLY A 31 -10.96 11.40 -7.97
C GLY A 31 -9.66 11.03 -7.26
N MET A 32 -9.69 10.05 -6.36
CA MET A 32 -8.51 9.59 -5.64
C MET A 32 -7.73 8.60 -6.49
N THR A 33 -6.40 8.65 -6.39
CA THR A 33 -5.55 7.70 -7.10
C THR A 33 -5.52 6.37 -6.38
N VAL A 34 -5.73 5.29 -7.12
CA VAL A 34 -5.64 3.91 -6.64
C VAL A 34 -4.48 3.26 -7.34
N TRP A 35 -3.49 2.80 -6.59
CA TRP A 35 -2.35 2.07 -7.14
C TRP A 35 -2.59 0.58 -7.07
N ILE A 36 -2.21 -0.13 -8.13
CA ILE A 36 -2.47 -1.55 -8.30
C ILE A 36 -1.13 -2.29 -8.28
N TYR A 37 -1.00 -3.22 -7.33
CA TYR A 37 0.22 -4.00 -7.12
C TYR A 37 -0.03 -5.48 -7.40
N PRO A 38 1.01 -6.23 -7.77
CA PRO A 38 0.87 -7.69 -7.87
C PRO A 38 0.66 -8.28 -6.48
N ASN A 39 -0.20 -9.30 -6.39
CA ASN A 39 -0.45 -9.99 -5.12
C ASN A 39 0.65 -11.02 -4.88
N THR A 40 1.80 -10.53 -4.45
CA THR A 40 2.95 -11.37 -4.10
C THR A 40 3.10 -11.42 -2.59
N GLU A 41 3.84 -12.42 -2.11
CA GLU A 41 4.12 -12.54 -0.69
C GLU A 41 4.84 -11.32 -0.16
N LYS A 42 5.81 -10.80 -0.91
CA LYS A 42 6.56 -9.61 -0.50
C LYS A 42 5.64 -8.41 -0.30
N VAL A 43 4.74 -8.17 -1.24
CA VAL A 43 3.78 -7.05 -1.14
C VAL A 43 2.87 -7.24 0.06
N ARG A 44 2.35 -8.45 0.26
CA ARG A 44 1.47 -8.75 1.41
C ARG A 44 2.19 -8.53 2.73
N GLN A 45 3.45 -8.95 2.84
CA GLN A 45 4.23 -8.76 4.05
C GLN A 45 4.47 -7.29 4.36
N ILE A 46 4.81 -6.50 3.34
CA ILE A 46 5.03 -5.06 3.51
C ILE A 46 3.73 -4.37 3.93
N MET A 47 2.62 -4.71 3.31
CA MET A 47 1.33 -4.13 3.66
C MET A 47 0.89 -4.50 5.08
N ALA A 48 1.12 -5.74 5.48
CA ALA A 48 0.81 -6.17 6.84
C ALA A 48 1.66 -5.43 7.87
N TRP A 49 2.95 -5.28 7.62
CA TRP A 49 3.85 -4.51 8.47
C TRP A 49 3.40 -3.05 8.58
N PHE A 50 3.05 -2.45 7.46
CA PHE A 50 2.61 -1.05 7.43
C PHE A 50 1.34 -0.86 8.26
N ARG A 51 0.38 -1.77 8.12
CA ARG A 51 -0.88 -1.73 8.88
C ARG A 51 -0.61 -1.86 10.37
N GLU A 52 0.24 -2.80 10.75
CA GLU A 52 0.59 -3.03 12.14
C GLU A 52 1.29 -1.81 12.74
N ALA A 53 2.22 -1.21 11.99
CA ALA A 53 2.91 -0.01 12.44
C ALA A 53 1.95 1.16 12.66
N ASN A 54 0.98 1.33 11.75
CA ASN A 54 -0.03 2.38 11.90
C ASN A 54 -0.95 2.12 13.10
N ASP A 55 -1.37 0.89 13.30
CA ASP A 55 -2.20 0.54 14.45
C ASP A 55 -1.47 0.80 15.76
N ASN A 56 -0.22 0.41 15.86
CA ASN A 56 0.60 0.66 17.02
C ASN A 56 0.78 2.15 17.28
N ARG A 57 0.97 2.90 16.22
CA ARG A 57 1.14 4.34 16.30
C ARG A 57 -0.11 5.01 16.86
N VAL A 58 -1.29 4.60 16.38
CA VAL A 58 -2.56 5.14 16.85
C VAL A 58 -2.80 4.76 18.31
N LYS A 59 -2.58 3.48 18.65
CA LYS A 59 -2.78 2.97 20.02
C LYS A 59 -1.76 3.51 20.99
N GLY A 60 -0.55 3.78 20.51
CA GLY A 60 0.53 4.29 21.34
C GLY A 60 0.44 5.76 21.69
N GLY A 61 -0.55 6.46 21.19
CA GLY A 61 -0.73 7.88 21.51
C GLY A 61 0.27 8.80 20.85
N TRP A 62 0.75 8.44 19.73
CA TRP A 62 1.69 9.26 18.98
C TRP A 62 1.12 10.61 18.59
#